data_0b5879ee27baf1f2899564128301c6cd
#
_entry.id   0b5879ee27baf1f2899564128301c6cd
#
_cell.length_a   1.000
_cell.length_b   1.000
_cell.length_c   1.000
_cell.angle_alpha   90.00
_cell.angle_beta   90.00
_cell.angle_gamma   90.00
#
_symmetry.space_group_name_H-M   'P 1'
#
loop_
_entity.id
_entity.type
_entity.pdbx_description
1 polymer ?
#
loop_
_entity_poly.entity_id
_entity_poly.type
_entity_poly.pdbx_seq_one_letter_code
_entity_poly.pdbx_strand_id
1 'polypeptide(L)'
;MTTDACQNVEIIGWLYQFYISEKKDEVFAGLKKNQKITAENIPAATQLFTPHWIVRYLVENSLGRLWLLNRPNSNLAERMDYYIAPEEPETDFLKITKPEEIRICDPAVGSGHMLTYAFDLLYAIYEEEGYDATEIPALILTHNLTGVEIDDRAGALAAFALAMKAAAKLGRRRFLRIEAKPDICVLQNVAFTEAEMQDVAAVVGNDLFTDELHETLGQFEQAKNFGSLIVPKLHDSAETLRVVEARDFGGDLLLKEVQDRVVAVLRMAEALSPKYHVVVANPPYMGGKGMNPKLADFAKSKYPDSKTDLFAMFMERTLSLSKSRGMVAMINMQAWMFLSSLEKLRTK
;
A
#
# COMPACT_ATOMS: atom_id res chain seq x y z
N MET A 1 4.58 24.86 -19.23
CA MET A 1 3.88 24.58 -17.95
C MET A 1 3.65 25.91 -17.27
N THR A 2 2.43 26.19 -16.84
CA THR A 2 2.13 27.39 -16.04
C THR A 2 2.56 27.15 -14.59
N THR A 3 2.88 28.21 -13.85
CA THR A 3 3.30 28.15 -12.43
C THR A 3 2.26 27.45 -11.55
N ASP A 4 0.97 27.62 -11.85
CA ASP A 4 -0.15 26.99 -11.15
C ASP A 4 -0.18 25.46 -11.36
N ALA A 5 0.18 25.01 -12.56
CA ALA A 5 0.29 23.58 -12.85
C ALA A 5 1.37 22.90 -11.99
N CYS A 6 2.50 23.58 -11.72
CA CYS A 6 3.59 23.03 -10.87
C CYS A 6 3.25 23.01 -9.37
N GLN A 7 2.14 23.62 -8.93
CA GLN A 7 1.68 23.57 -7.56
C GLN A 7 0.76 22.36 -7.28
N ASN A 8 0.29 21.69 -8.34
CA ASN A 8 -0.55 20.52 -8.20
C ASN A 8 0.30 19.25 -8.07
N VAL A 9 0.16 18.56 -6.95
CA VAL A 9 0.89 17.31 -6.64
C VAL A 9 0.62 16.21 -7.69
N GLU A 10 -0.51 16.25 -8.39
CA GLU A 10 -0.87 15.32 -9.47
C GLU A 10 0.08 15.34 -10.66
N ILE A 11 0.70 16.50 -10.92
CA ILE A 11 1.69 16.62 -12.00
C ILE A 11 2.86 15.66 -11.83
N ILE A 12 3.25 15.36 -10.61
CA ILE A 12 4.33 14.42 -10.32
C ILE A 12 4.01 13.04 -10.91
N GLY A 13 2.77 12.57 -10.73
CA GLY A 13 2.32 11.30 -11.30
C GLY A 13 2.25 11.31 -12.83
N TRP A 14 1.79 12.42 -13.42
CA TRP A 14 1.78 12.60 -14.88
C TRP A 14 3.20 12.57 -15.46
N LEU A 15 4.14 13.28 -14.85
CA LEU A 15 5.54 13.31 -15.27
C LEU A 15 6.18 11.91 -15.18
N TYR A 16 5.88 11.17 -14.12
CA TYR A 16 6.38 9.81 -13.95
C TYR A 16 5.80 8.87 -15.01
N GLN A 17 4.50 8.91 -15.27
CA GLN A 17 3.88 8.11 -16.32
C GLN A 17 4.47 8.42 -17.69
N PHE A 18 4.72 9.68 -17.99
CA PHE A 18 5.37 10.09 -19.23
C PHE A 18 6.81 9.56 -19.31
N TYR A 19 7.55 9.64 -18.22
CA TYR A 19 8.93 9.13 -18.12
C TYR A 19 9.04 7.64 -18.39
N ILE A 20 8.10 6.82 -17.92
CA ILE A 20 8.14 5.37 -18.13
C ILE A 20 7.49 4.92 -19.44
N SER A 21 6.89 5.83 -20.23
CA SER A 21 6.12 5.48 -21.44
C SER A 21 6.94 4.70 -22.47
N GLU A 22 8.19 5.11 -22.74
CA GLU A 22 9.08 4.41 -23.66
C GLU A 22 9.34 2.97 -23.21
N LYS A 23 9.64 2.79 -21.90
CA LYS A 23 9.85 1.46 -21.33
C LYS A 23 8.60 0.59 -21.39
N LYS A 24 7.44 1.19 -21.19
CA LYS A 24 6.15 0.53 -21.34
C LYS A 24 5.95 0.01 -22.77
N ASP A 25 6.24 0.83 -23.78
CA ASP A 25 6.13 0.46 -25.19
C ASP A 25 7.09 -0.72 -25.53
N GLU A 26 8.32 -0.70 -25.04
CA GLU A 26 9.27 -1.81 -25.19
C GLU A 26 8.71 -3.13 -24.62
N VAL A 27 8.17 -3.08 -23.40
CA VAL A 27 7.60 -4.24 -22.71
C VAL A 27 6.40 -4.79 -23.48
N PHE A 28 5.50 -3.93 -23.95
CA PHE A 28 4.36 -4.36 -24.76
C PHE A 28 4.76 -4.89 -26.14
N ALA A 29 5.82 -4.35 -26.76
CA ALA A 29 6.38 -4.92 -27.98
C ALA A 29 6.97 -6.32 -27.76
N GLY A 30 7.60 -6.57 -26.61
CA GLY A 30 8.04 -7.88 -26.17
C GLY A 30 6.89 -8.87 -25.97
N LEU A 31 5.80 -8.44 -25.31
CA LEU A 31 4.59 -9.27 -25.14
C LEU A 31 3.98 -9.74 -26.46
N LYS A 32 3.96 -8.88 -27.49
CA LYS A 32 3.51 -9.24 -28.84
C LYS A 32 4.38 -10.34 -29.46
N LYS A 33 5.63 -10.48 -29.02
CA LYS A 33 6.57 -11.54 -29.41
C LYS A 33 6.56 -12.72 -28.44
N ASN A 34 5.54 -12.87 -27.58
CA ASN A 34 5.39 -13.90 -26.55
C ASN A 34 6.50 -13.87 -25.46
N GLN A 35 7.19 -12.76 -25.28
CA GLN A 35 8.14 -12.61 -24.17
C GLN A 35 7.35 -12.37 -22.89
N LYS A 36 7.83 -12.96 -21.77
CA LYS A 36 7.25 -12.76 -20.45
C LYS A 36 7.78 -11.48 -19.81
N ILE A 37 6.96 -10.85 -18.97
CA ILE A 37 7.35 -9.66 -18.23
C ILE A 37 8.25 -10.09 -17.07
N THR A 38 9.48 -9.58 -17.03
CA THR A 38 10.40 -9.81 -15.91
C THR A 38 9.96 -9.02 -14.68
N ALA A 39 10.41 -9.42 -13.47
CA ALA A 39 10.08 -8.70 -12.24
C ALA A 39 10.40 -7.20 -12.31
N GLU A 40 11.53 -6.83 -12.91
CA GLU A 40 11.97 -5.45 -13.11
C GLU A 40 11.06 -4.64 -14.04
N ASN A 41 10.35 -5.31 -14.95
CA ASN A 41 9.47 -4.69 -15.94
C ASN A 41 7.99 -4.67 -15.50
N ILE A 42 7.64 -5.30 -14.38
CA ILE A 42 6.26 -5.27 -13.85
C ILE A 42 5.77 -3.83 -13.66
N PRO A 43 6.53 -2.91 -13.01
CA PRO A 43 6.10 -1.53 -12.85
C PRO A 43 5.78 -0.85 -14.18
N ALA A 44 6.67 -0.94 -15.17
CA ALA A 44 6.46 -0.34 -16.48
C ALA A 44 5.24 -0.91 -17.22
N ALA A 45 4.99 -2.23 -17.07
CA ALA A 45 3.86 -2.90 -17.70
C ALA A 45 2.50 -2.54 -17.06
N THR A 46 2.48 -2.26 -15.76
CA THR A 46 1.24 -2.17 -14.98
C THR A 46 0.92 -0.75 -14.49
N GLN A 47 1.87 0.18 -14.58
CA GLN A 47 1.65 1.57 -14.16
C GLN A 47 0.51 2.20 -14.94
N LEU A 48 -0.51 2.66 -14.23
CA LEU A 48 -1.66 3.35 -14.79
C LEU A 48 -2.03 4.53 -13.90
N PHE A 49 -2.13 5.71 -14.51
CA PHE A 49 -2.61 6.90 -13.83
C PHE A 49 -4.13 6.79 -13.56
N THR A 50 -4.54 7.09 -12.34
CA THR A 50 -5.95 7.11 -11.96
C THR A 50 -6.49 8.53 -12.12
N PRO A 51 -7.53 8.76 -12.96
CA PRO A 51 -8.18 10.07 -13.06
C PRO A 51 -8.67 10.56 -11.69
N HIS A 52 -8.52 11.86 -11.44
CA HIS A 52 -8.80 12.47 -10.14
C HIS A 52 -10.23 12.20 -9.63
N TRP A 53 -11.22 12.26 -10.50
CA TRP A 53 -12.61 11.98 -10.11
C TRP A 53 -12.81 10.54 -9.61
N ILE A 54 -12.05 9.56 -10.15
CA ILE A 54 -12.10 8.17 -9.67
C ILE A 54 -11.43 8.07 -8.29
N VAL A 55 -10.28 8.74 -8.11
CA VAL A 55 -9.61 8.81 -6.81
C VAL A 55 -10.58 9.34 -5.75
N ARG A 56 -11.24 10.46 -6.04
CA ARG A 56 -12.23 11.06 -5.13
C ARG A 56 -13.38 10.11 -4.86
N TYR A 57 -13.97 9.52 -5.91
CA TYR A 57 -15.06 8.56 -5.77
C TYR A 57 -14.69 7.40 -4.84
N LEU A 58 -13.52 6.80 -5.01
CA LEU A 58 -13.09 5.66 -4.18
C LEU A 58 -12.85 6.07 -2.72
N VAL A 59 -12.15 7.17 -2.48
CA VAL A 59 -11.81 7.63 -1.12
C VAL A 59 -13.04 8.19 -0.40
N GLU A 60 -13.90 8.94 -1.07
CA GLU A 60 -15.12 9.52 -0.48
C GLU A 60 -16.11 8.42 -0.07
N ASN A 61 -16.26 7.35 -0.90
CA ASN A 61 -17.15 6.23 -0.62
C ASN A 61 -16.51 5.09 0.22
N SER A 62 -15.32 5.29 0.73
CA SER A 62 -14.68 4.38 1.69
C SER A 62 -14.31 5.11 2.98
N LEU A 63 -13.29 5.96 2.98
CA LEU A 63 -12.89 6.75 4.14
C LEU A 63 -14.02 7.70 4.59
N GLY A 64 -14.58 8.47 3.66
CA GLY A 64 -15.66 9.41 3.94
C GLY A 64 -16.89 8.69 4.49
N ARG A 65 -17.30 7.59 3.84
CA ARG A 65 -18.42 6.76 4.31
C ARG A 65 -18.17 6.20 5.71
N LEU A 66 -17.00 5.63 5.98
CA LEU A 66 -16.65 5.11 7.30
C LEU A 66 -16.75 6.20 8.37
N TRP A 67 -16.26 7.40 8.08
CA TRP A 67 -16.35 8.53 9.00
C TRP A 67 -17.80 8.95 9.26
N LEU A 68 -18.60 9.15 8.22
CA LEU A 68 -20.01 9.56 8.34
C LEU A 68 -20.87 8.53 9.08
N LEU A 69 -20.60 7.24 8.95
CA LEU A 69 -21.26 6.19 9.73
C LEU A 69 -20.99 6.34 11.24
N ASN A 70 -19.80 6.83 11.61
CA ASN A 70 -19.42 7.08 13.01
C ASN A 70 -19.74 8.49 13.48
N ARG A 71 -19.98 9.44 12.57
CA ARG A 71 -20.29 10.85 12.83
C ARG A 71 -21.45 11.31 11.95
N PRO A 72 -22.70 10.88 12.24
CA PRO A 72 -23.86 11.19 11.38
C PRO A 72 -24.16 12.69 11.21
N ASN A 73 -23.69 13.51 12.16
CA ASN A 73 -23.88 14.97 12.15
C ASN A 73 -22.68 15.72 11.54
N SER A 74 -21.70 15.01 10.97
CA SER A 74 -20.54 15.63 10.33
C SER A 74 -20.94 16.37 9.04
N ASN A 75 -20.34 17.55 8.83
CA ASN A 75 -20.51 18.33 7.60
C ASN A 75 -19.56 17.85 6.48
N LEU A 76 -18.81 16.78 6.70
CA LEU A 76 -17.84 16.25 5.73
C LEU A 76 -18.48 15.95 4.37
N ALA A 77 -19.75 15.50 4.37
CA ALA A 77 -20.49 15.21 3.14
C ALA A 77 -20.56 16.40 2.17
N GLU A 78 -20.62 17.65 2.69
CA GLU A 78 -20.64 18.87 1.88
C GLU A 78 -19.33 19.13 1.12
N ARG A 79 -18.24 18.48 1.54
CA ARG A 79 -16.90 18.56 0.91
C ARG A 79 -16.62 17.41 -0.06
N MET A 80 -17.56 16.46 -0.23
CA MET A 80 -17.40 15.24 -1.00
C MET A 80 -18.33 15.23 -2.22
N ASP A 81 -17.80 15.62 -3.40
CA ASP A 81 -18.61 15.78 -4.63
C ASP A 81 -19.07 14.42 -5.22
N TYR A 82 -18.39 13.33 -4.89
CA TYR A 82 -18.66 11.98 -5.43
C TYR A 82 -19.18 10.99 -4.37
N TYR A 83 -19.50 11.49 -3.18
CA TYR A 83 -20.07 10.65 -2.12
C TYR A 83 -21.51 10.24 -2.46
N ILE A 84 -21.79 8.96 -2.31
CA ILE A 84 -23.13 8.39 -2.47
C ILE A 84 -23.64 7.98 -1.08
N ALA A 85 -24.64 8.70 -0.59
CA ALA A 85 -25.28 8.35 0.66
C ALA A 85 -26.03 7.01 0.52
N PRO A 86 -25.97 6.12 1.53
CA PRO A 86 -26.73 4.89 1.52
C PRO A 86 -28.25 5.19 1.51
N GLU A 87 -29.02 4.39 0.77
CA GLU A 87 -30.50 4.51 0.73
C GLU A 87 -31.13 4.11 2.07
N GLU A 88 -30.54 3.13 2.74
CA GLU A 88 -30.97 2.63 4.05
C GLU A 88 -29.86 2.85 5.09
N PRO A 89 -30.22 3.15 6.37
CA PRO A 89 -29.23 3.30 7.44
C PRO A 89 -28.45 2.00 7.69
N GLU A 90 -27.11 2.08 7.63
CA GLU A 90 -26.24 0.98 7.99
C GLU A 90 -26.05 0.92 9.51
N THR A 91 -26.28 -0.24 10.09
CA THR A 91 -26.16 -0.47 11.55
C THR A 91 -24.94 -1.29 11.92
N ASP A 92 -24.43 -2.12 10.99
CA ASP A 92 -23.29 -3.01 11.18
C ASP A 92 -22.04 -2.47 10.48
N PHE A 93 -21.27 -1.63 11.15
CA PHE A 93 -20.08 -0.98 10.64
C PHE A 93 -18.96 -0.91 11.68
N LEU A 94 -17.72 -0.74 11.22
CA LEU A 94 -16.55 -0.61 12.05
C LEU A 94 -16.62 0.69 12.89
N LYS A 95 -16.48 0.56 14.21
CA LYS A 95 -16.55 1.69 15.14
C LYS A 95 -15.21 2.40 15.24
N ILE A 96 -15.24 3.73 15.13
CA ILE A 96 -14.11 4.65 15.23
C ILE A 96 -14.44 5.70 16.29
N THR A 97 -13.55 5.88 17.26
CA THR A 97 -13.74 6.85 18.34
C THR A 97 -13.03 8.17 18.06
N LYS A 98 -11.87 8.11 17.40
CA LYS A 98 -11.06 9.28 17.06
C LYS A 98 -10.32 9.09 15.71
N PRO A 99 -9.94 10.19 15.02
CA PRO A 99 -9.33 10.11 13.70
C PRO A 99 -8.03 9.29 13.64
N GLU A 100 -7.19 9.33 14.68
CA GLU A 100 -5.90 8.61 14.72
C GLU A 100 -6.05 7.08 14.67
N GLU A 101 -7.22 6.54 14.96
CA GLU A 101 -7.47 5.11 14.85
C GLU A 101 -7.57 4.65 13.39
N ILE A 102 -7.94 5.56 12.48
CA ILE A 102 -8.17 5.22 11.07
C ILE A 102 -6.84 4.89 10.40
N ARG A 103 -6.69 3.67 9.92
CA ARG A 103 -5.55 3.25 9.11
C ARG A 103 -6.00 2.96 7.70
N ILE A 104 -5.37 3.64 6.74
CA ILE A 104 -5.65 3.52 5.30
C ILE A 104 -4.44 2.92 4.62
N CYS A 105 -4.67 1.95 3.73
CA CYS A 105 -3.61 1.36 2.90
C CYS A 105 -3.94 1.48 1.43
N ASP A 106 -2.93 1.87 0.65
CA ASP A 106 -2.88 1.62 -0.78
C ASP A 106 -1.78 0.58 -1.05
N PRO A 107 -2.14 -0.67 -1.36
CA PRO A 107 -1.18 -1.76 -1.55
C PRO A 107 -0.47 -1.74 -2.92
N ALA A 108 -0.76 -0.76 -3.77
CA ALA A 108 -0.10 -0.52 -5.06
C ALA A 108 -0.05 0.98 -5.32
N VAL A 109 0.59 1.71 -4.40
CA VAL A 109 0.44 3.16 -4.23
C VAL A 109 0.87 3.98 -5.45
N GLY A 110 1.76 3.45 -6.30
CA GLY A 110 2.27 4.18 -7.45
C GLY A 110 2.88 5.52 -7.02
N SER A 111 2.44 6.61 -7.61
CA SER A 111 2.85 7.97 -7.27
C SER A 111 2.00 8.63 -6.16
N GLY A 112 1.13 7.88 -5.48
CA GLY A 112 0.47 8.33 -4.25
C GLY A 112 -0.88 9.03 -4.39
N HIS A 113 -1.54 8.97 -5.55
CA HIS A 113 -2.78 9.74 -5.82
C HIS A 113 -3.91 9.44 -4.82
N MET A 114 -4.13 8.16 -4.48
CA MET A 114 -5.17 7.78 -3.51
C MET A 114 -4.86 8.37 -2.14
N LEU A 115 -3.61 8.22 -1.69
CA LEU A 115 -3.20 8.67 -0.36
C LEU A 115 -3.11 10.20 -0.26
N THR A 116 -2.77 10.91 -1.33
CA THR A 116 -2.75 12.38 -1.30
C THR A 116 -4.14 12.98 -1.18
N TYR A 117 -5.16 12.37 -1.80
CA TYR A 117 -6.54 12.79 -1.58
C TYR A 117 -7.08 12.34 -0.22
N ALA A 118 -6.73 11.12 0.22
CA ALA A 118 -7.06 10.68 1.57
C ALA A 118 -6.47 11.61 2.65
N PHE A 119 -5.27 12.17 2.43
CA PHE A 119 -4.68 13.19 3.29
C PHE A 119 -5.57 14.43 3.39
N ASP A 120 -6.08 14.94 2.27
CA ASP A 120 -6.95 16.13 2.27
C ASP A 120 -8.27 15.86 3.02
N LEU A 121 -8.86 14.68 2.83
CA LEU A 121 -10.10 14.30 3.51
C LEU A 121 -9.89 14.07 5.01
N LEU A 122 -8.78 13.41 5.40
CA LEU A 122 -8.39 13.27 6.80
C LEU A 122 -8.14 14.63 7.46
N TYR A 123 -7.47 15.53 6.76
CA TYR A 123 -7.23 16.88 7.27
C TYR A 123 -8.56 17.56 7.64
N ALA A 124 -9.58 17.46 6.77
CA ALA A 124 -10.90 18.00 7.05
C ALA A 124 -11.59 17.30 8.24
N ILE A 125 -11.41 15.99 8.39
CA ILE A 125 -11.91 15.22 9.53
C ILE A 125 -11.28 15.70 10.84
N TYR A 126 -9.96 15.87 10.90
CA TYR A 126 -9.26 16.37 12.08
C TYR A 126 -9.64 17.81 12.42
N GLU A 127 -9.80 18.69 11.39
CA GLU A 127 -10.28 20.05 11.60
C GLU A 127 -11.68 20.07 12.25
N GLU A 128 -12.60 19.22 11.76
CA GLU A 128 -13.96 19.14 12.28
C GLU A 128 -13.99 18.62 13.74
N GLU A 129 -13.08 17.69 14.10
CA GLU A 129 -12.92 17.20 15.47
C GLU A 129 -12.17 18.20 16.40
N GLY A 130 -11.75 19.36 15.89
CA GLY A 130 -11.17 20.46 16.70
C GLY A 130 -9.68 20.34 16.99
N TYR A 131 -8.93 19.57 16.20
CA TYR A 131 -7.46 19.47 16.33
C TYR A 131 -6.75 20.73 15.83
N ASP A 132 -5.59 21.05 16.42
CA ASP A 132 -4.76 22.17 15.98
C ASP A 132 -4.25 21.95 14.55
N ALA A 133 -4.54 22.90 13.66
CA ALA A 133 -4.14 22.86 12.25
C ALA A 133 -2.62 22.62 12.06
N THR A 134 -1.78 22.96 13.05
CA THR A 134 -0.33 22.76 12.98
C THR A 134 0.10 21.36 13.38
N GLU A 135 -0.72 20.58 14.05
CA GLU A 135 -0.45 19.20 14.48
C GLU A 135 -1.02 18.17 13.49
N ILE A 136 -2.14 18.51 12.84
CA ILE A 136 -2.87 17.60 11.94
C ILE A 136 -1.97 16.91 10.90
N PRO A 137 -1.09 17.60 10.16
CA PRO A 137 -0.28 16.93 9.14
C PRO A 137 0.66 15.86 9.71
N ALA A 138 1.24 16.09 10.89
CA ALA A 138 2.08 15.11 11.55
C ALA A 138 1.27 13.89 12.03
N LEU A 139 0.07 14.12 12.59
CA LEU A 139 -0.84 13.06 13.02
C LEU A 139 -1.26 12.17 11.84
N ILE A 140 -1.63 12.76 10.71
CA ILE A 140 -2.02 12.02 9.50
C ILE A 140 -0.86 11.14 9.01
N LEU A 141 0.36 11.70 8.88
CA LEU A 141 1.52 10.97 8.40
C LEU A 141 1.95 9.86 9.36
N THR A 142 1.76 10.04 10.67
CA THR A 142 2.15 9.07 11.69
C THR A 142 1.15 7.93 11.84
N HIS A 143 -0.16 8.22 11.75
CA HIS A 143 -1.18 7.27 12.18
C HIS A 143 -2.03 6.70 11.04
N ASN A 144 -2.24 7.46 9.96
CA ASN A 144 -3.36 7.17 9.08
C ASN A 144 -2.97 6.54 7.73
N LEU A 145 -1.87 6.94 7.11
CA LEU A 145 -1.59 6.62 5.72
C LEU A 145 -0.43 5.64 5.58
N THR A 146 -0.66 4.52 4.91
CA THR A 146 0.38 3.55 4.54
C THR A 146 0.28 3.25 3.05
N GLY A 147 1.39 3.32 2.33
CA GLY A 147 1.49 2.89 0.93
C GLY A 147 2.48 1.75 0.76
N VAL A 148 2.18 0.81 -0.12
CA VAL A 148 3.13 -0.26 -0.49
C VAL A 148 3.41 -0.18 -1.98
N GLU A 149 4.69 -0.29 -2.38
CA GLU A 149 5.15 -0.16 -3.76
C GLU A 149 6.29 -1.14 -4.05
N ILE A 150 6.42 -1.56 -5.30
CA ILE A 150 7.55 -2.40 -5.77
C ILE A 150 8.62 -1.58 -6.53
N ASP A 151 8.26 -0.42 -7.08
CA ASP A 151 9.17 0.49 -7.78
C ASP A 151 9.69 1.56 -6.82
N ASP A 152 11.02 1.60 -6.63
CA ASP A 152 11.68 2.57 -5.74
C ASP A 152 11.37 4.02 -6.12
N ARG A 153 11.25 4.30 -7.43
CA ARG A 153 10.99 5.65 -7.95
C ARG A 153 9.55 6.08 -7.68
N ALA A 154 8.60 5.18 -7.94
CA ALA A 154 7.19 5.45 -7.67
C ALA A 154 6.96 5.65 -6.16
N GLY A 155 7.54 4.79 -5.32
CA GLY A 155 7.47 4.93 -3.85
C GLY A 155 8.09 6.24 -3.35
N ALA A 156 9.26 6.64 -3.89
CA ALA A 156 9.87 7.92 -3.56
C ALA A 156 8.98 9.12 -3.97
N LEU A 157 8.31 9.04 -5.12
CA LEU A 157 7.36 10.06 -5.57
C LEU A 157 6.12 10.13 -4.69
N ALA A 158 5.58 9.00 -4.27
CA ALA A 158 4.45 8.95 -3.34
C ALA A 158 4.80 9.59 -1.98
N ALA A 159 5.97 9.25 -1.43
CA ALA A 159 6.46 9.86 -0.20
C ALA A 159 6.67 11.37 -0.37
N PHE A 160 7.26 11.81 -1.48
CA PHE A 160 7.44 13.23 -1.79
C PHE A 160 6.09 13.96 -1.93
N ALA A 161 5.10 13.35 -2.61
CA ALA A 161 3.78 13.93 -2.78
C ALA A 161 3.07 14.16 -1.43
N LEU A 162 3.11 13.19 -0.52
CA LEU A 162 2.57 13.33 0.83
C LEU A 162 3.32 14.38 1.66
N ALA A 163 4.65 14.42 1.56
CA ALA A 163 5.46 15.45 2.19
C ALA A 163 5.09 16.86 1.69
N MET A 164 4.83 17.01 0.38
CA MET A 164 4.35 18.27 -0.21
C MET A 164 2.97 18.68 0.32
N LYS A 165 2.03 17.72 0.50
CA LYS A 165 0.73 17.99 1.13
C LYS A 165 0.89 18.52 2.55
N ALA A 166 1.72 17.88 3.37
CA ALA A 166 2.02 18.35 4.72
C ALA A 166 2.70 19.73 4.73
N ALA A 167 3.67 19.95 3.84
CA ALA A 167 4.36 21.23 3.70
C ALA A 167 3.42 22.38 3.29
N ALA A 168 2.47 22.12 2.41
CA ALA A 168 1.46 23.10 1.99
C ALA A 168 0.57 23.56 3.15
N LYS A 169 0.23 22.66 4.09
CA LYS A 169 -0.56 22.97 5.29
C LYS A 169 0.24 23.69 6.38
N LEU A 170 1.50 23.28 6.59
CA LEU A 170 2.35 23.80 7.68
C LEU A 170 3.13 25.07 7.31
N GLY A 171 3.40 25.25 6.03
CA GLY A 171 4.41 26.19 5.56
C GLY A 171 5.85 25.70 5.83
N ARG A 172 6.81 26.19 5.02
CA ARG A 172 8.20 25.70 4.96
C ARG A 172 8.89 25.59 6.32
N ARG A 173 8.74 26.62 7.18
CA ARG A 173 9.49 26.68 8.46
C ARG A 173 9.05 25.62 9.45
N ARG A 174 7.74 25.33 9.51
CA ARG A 174 7.17 24.32 10.43
C ARG A 174 7.40 22.92 9.87
N PHE A 175 7.20 22.73 8.57
CA PHE A 175 7.40 21.43 7.92
C PHE A 175 8.83 20.87 8.14
N LEU A 176 9.86 21.72 8.10
CA LEU A 176 11.25 21.30 8.33
C LEU A 176 11.54 20.88 9.79
N ARG A 177 10.59 21.06 10.71
CA ARG A 177 10.72 20.70 12.13
C ARG A 177 9.92 19.47 12.53
N ILE A 178 9.04 18.98 11.66
CA ILE A 178 8.28 17.76 11.97
C ILE A 178 9.17 16.53 11.75
N GLU A 179 9.08 15.58 12.68
CA GLU A 179 9.79 14.29 12.59
C GLU A 179 8.99 13.25 11.80
N ALA A 180 7.66 13.42 11.72
CA ALA A 180 6.77 12.53 11.00
C ALA A 180 7.14 12.44 9.51
N LYS A 181 7.26 11.20 9.02
CA LYS A 181 7.56 10.90 7.62
C LYS A 181 6.41 10.12 7.00
N PRO A 182 6.16 10.28 5.68
CA PRO A 182 5.23 9.41 4.97
C PRO A 182 5.61 7.93 5.13
N ASP A 183 4.64 7.10 5.49
CA ASP A 183 4.81 5.64 5.61
C ASP A 183 4.59 4.98 4.24
N ILE A 184 5.64 5.00 3.41
CA ILE A 184 5.65 4.33 2.10
C ILE A 184 6.65 3.19 2.17
N CYS A 185 6.13 1.98 2.22
CA CYS A 185 6.92 0.75 2.24
C CYS A 185 7.27 0.31 0.81
N VAL A 186 8.52 0.52 0.41
CA VAL A 186 9.01 0.03 -0.87
C VAL A 186 9.58 -1.37 -0.68
N LEU A 187 8.94 -2.36 -1.31
CA LEU A 187 9.32 -3.75 -1.18
C LEU A 187 10.68 -4.01 -1.83
N GLN A 188 11.56 -4.73 -1.12
CA GLN A 188 12.88 -5.10 -1.56
C GLN A 188 13.05 -6.61 -1.53
N ASN A 189 13.78 -7.16 -2.52
CA ASN A 189 14.16 -8.55 -2.47
C ASN A 189 15.23 -8.74 -1.38
N VAL A 190 14.93 -9.56 -0.39
CA VAL A 190 15.85 -9.88 0.71
C VAL A 190 15.94 -11.40 0.81
N ALA A 191 17.16 -11.93 0.69
CA ALA A 191 17.44 -13.36 0.77
C ALA A 191 18.46 -13.62 1.89
N PHE A 192 18.33 -14.76 2.55
CA PHE A 192 19.27 -15.25 3.55
C PHE A 192 19.77 -16.64 3.12
N THR A 193 21.06 -16.88 3.21
CA THR A 193 21.65 -18.21 3.02
C THR A 193 21.43 -19.07 4.26
N GLU A 194 21.54 -20.39 4.13
CA GLU A 194 21.45 -21.29 5.28
C GLU A 194 22.51 -20.99 6.36
N ALA A 195 23.71 -20.56 5.95
CA ALA A 195 24.77 -20.15 6.89
C ALA A 195 24.37 -18.90 7.69
N GLU A 196 23.73 -17.91 7.05
CA GLU A 196 23.26 -16.68 7.71
C GLU A 196 22.08 -16.93 8.66
N MET A 197 21.37 -18.06 8.54
CA MET A 197 20.24 -18.36 9.44
C MET A 197 20.66 -18.53 10.90
N GLN A 198 21.91 -18.91 11.17
CA GLN A 198 22.43 -18.91 12.54
C GLN A 198 22.60 -17.48 13.08
N ASP A 199 23.06 -16.56 12.24
CA ASP A 199 23.19 -15.15 12.58
C ASP A 199 21.80 -14.51 12.75
N VAL A 200 20.82 -14.88 11.91
CA VAL A 200 19.42 -14.47 12.07
C VAL A 200 18.87 -14.91 13.43
N ALA A 201 19.11 -16.17 13.83
CA ALA A 201 18.70 -16.68 15.14
C ALA A 201 19.37 -15.90 16.29
N ALA A 202 20.65 -15.54 16.16
CA ALA A 202 21.35 -14.71 17.12
C ALA A 202 20.78 -13.28 17.19
N VAL A 203 20.43 -12.71 16.03
CA VAL A 203 19.85 -11.35 15.92
C VAL A 203 18.43 -11.30 16.49
N VAL A 204 17.59 -12.28 16.20
CA VAL A 204 16.17 -12.30 16.60
C VAL A 204 16.01 -12.85 18.01
N GLY A 205 16.88 -13.79 18.44
CA GLY A 205 16.78 -14.55 19.68
C GLY A 205 15.97 -15.84 19.51
N ASN A 206 16.37 -16.87 20.26
CA ASN A 206 15.82 -18.21 20.10
C ASN A 206 14.32 -18.32 20.36
N ASP A 207 13.78 -17.46 21.21
CA ASP A 207 12.34 -17.38 21.56
C ASP A 207 11.47 -16.80 20.44
N LEU A 208 12.03 -15.94 19.59
CA LEU A 208 11.35 -15.33 18.43
C LEU A 208 11.75 -16.00 17.10
N PHE A 209 12.77 -16.84 17.07
CA PHE A 209 13.18 -17.56 15.88
C PHE A 209 12.29 -18.79 15.66
N THR A 210 11.10 -18.55 15.10
CA THR A 210 10.04 -19.53 14.86
C THR A 210 10.02 -19.97 13.39
N ASP A 211 9.35 -21.10 13.10
CA ASP A 211 9.10 -21.55 11.74
C ASP A 211 8.32 -20.50 10.91
N GLU A 212 7.39 -19.77 11.57
CA GLU A 212 6.64 -18.70 10.94
C GLU A 212 7.54 -17.53 10.51
N LEU A 213 8.51 -17.16 11.34
CA LEU A 213 9.50 -16.13 10.99
C LEU A 213 10.38 -16.62 9.84
N HIS A 214 10.89 -17.85 9.92
CA HIS A 214 11.71 -18.44 8.88
C HIS A 214 10.97 -18.47 7.52
N GLU A 215 9.72 -18.92 7.51
CA GLU A 215 8.89 -18.91 6.30
C GLU A 215 8.66 -17.48 5.79
N THR A 216 8.41 -16.52 6.71
CA THR A 216 8.22 -15.10 6.36
C THR A 216 9.47 -14.53 5.71
N LEU A 217 10.67 -14.77 6.25
CA LEU A 217 11.92 -14.32 5.65
C LEU A 217 12.08 -14.83 4.21
N GLY A 218 11.79 -16.10 3.96
CA GLY A 218 11.85 -16.71 2.61
C GLY A 218 10.82 -16.12 1.64
N GLN A 219 9.66 -15.67 2.10
CA GLN A 219 8.63 -15.06 1.24
C GLN A 219 9.12 -13.77 0.56
N PHE A 220 10.05 -13.04 1.16
CA PHE A 220 10.54 -11.75 0.64
C PHE A 220 11.76 -11.88 -0.30
N GLU A 221 12.25 -13.07 -0.60
CA GLU A 221 13.29 -13.26 -1.64
C GLU A 221 12.86 -12.74 -3.03
N GLN A 222 11.57 -12.77 -3.30
CA GLN A 222 10.97 -12.32 -4.55
C GLN A 222 9.95 -11.20 -4.34
N ALA A 223 10.20 -10.34 -3.34
CA ALA A 223 9.25 -9.31 -2.95
C ALA A 223 8.87 -8.36 -4.11
N LYS A 224 9.82 -7.96 -4.95
CA LYS A 224 9.55 -7.12 -6.14
C LYS A 224 8.78 -7.86 -7.24
N ASN A 225 8.76 -9.18 -7.23
CA ASN A 225 8.02 -9.98 -8.21
C ASN A 225 6.57 -10.26 -7.76
N PHE A 226 6.38 -10.49 -6.46
CA PHE A 226 5.07 -10.83 -5.90
C PHE A 226 4.32 -9.61 -5.31
N GLY A 227 5.04 -8.58 -4.96
CA GLY A 227 4.47 -7.34 -4.44
C GLY A 227 3.61 -7.57 -3.20
N SER A 228 2.58 -6.77 -3.08
CA SER A 228 1.63 -6.82 -1.96
C SER A 228 0.76 -8.10 -1.92
N LEU A 229 0.90 -8.99 -2.92
CA LEU A 229 0.27 -10.32 -2.88
C LEU A 229 0.90 -11.26 -1.85
N ILE A 230 2.08 -10.94 -1.31
CA ILE A 230 2.68 -11.68 -0.21
C ILE A 230 1.78 -11.57 1.03
N VAL A 231 1.47 -12.72 1.63
CA VAL A 231 0.79 -12.82 2.92
C VAL A 231 1.79 -13.34 3.94
N PRO A 232 2.35 -12.48 4.80
CA PRO A 232 3.31 -12.90 5.80
C PRO A 232 2.74 -13.99 6.70
N LYS A 233 3.57 -14.96 7.08
CA LYS A 233 3.18 -16.05 8.00
C LYS A 233 3.31 -15.63 9.46
N LEU A 234 4.27 -14.76 9.75
CA LEU A 234 4.47 -14.23 11.08
C LEU A 234 3.27 -13.35 11.48
N HIS A 235 2.56 -13.77 12.51
CA HIS A 235 1.34 -13.08 12.95
C HIS A 235 1.63 -11.73 13.63
N ASP A 236 2.67 -11.64 14.43
CA ASP A 236 3.04 -10.42 15.17
C ASP A 236 4.35 -9.83 14.67
N SER A 237 4.33 -9.40 13.40
CA SER A 237 5.50 -8.76 12.78
C SER A 237 5.88 -7.44 13.47
N ALA A 238 4.91 -6.69 14.01
CA ALA A 238 5.15 -5.42 14.67
C ALA A 238 5.92 -5.59 16.00
N GLU A 239 5.52 -6.56 16.82
CA GLU A 239 6.22 -6.85 18.08
C GLU A 239 7.62 -7.39 17.83
N THR A 240 7.77 -8.35 16.91
CA THR A 240 9.06 -8.89 16.53
C THR A 240 9.98 -7.78 15.99
N LEU A 241 9.47 -6.89 15.14
CA LEU A 241 10.22 -5.73 14.64
C LEU A 241 10.73 -4.85 15.77
N ARG A 242 9.87 -4.49 16.73
CA ARG A 242 10.23 -3.66 17.87
C ARG A 242 11.34 -4.28 18.71
N VAL A 243 11.26 -5.59 18.98
CA VAL A 243 12.27 -6.31 19.74
C VAL A 243 13.61 -6.34 19.01
N VAL A 244 13.59 -6.64 17.69
CA VAL A 244 14.82 -6.73 16.89
C VAL A 244 15.49 -5.35 16.74
N GLU A 245 14.72 -4.28 16.49
CA GLU A 245 15.24 -2.91 16.39
C GLU A 245 15.90 -2.42 17.70
N ALA A 246 15.40 -2.85 18.85
CA ALA A 246 15.92 -2.46 20.14
C ALA A 246 17.25 -3.14 20.53
N ARG A 247 17.67 -4.17 19.78
CA ARG A 247 18.90 -4.91 20.07
C ARG A 247 20.13 -4.15 19.60
N ASP A 248 21.17 -4.12 20.45
CA ASP A 248 22.48 -3.56 20.15
C ASP A 248 23.52 -4.68 20.09
N PHE A 249 24.28 -4.74 19.00
CA PHE A 249 25.32 -5.74 18.76
C PHE A 249 26.75 -5.19 18.98
N GLY A 250 26.88 -4.02 19.64
CA GLY A 250 28.13 -3.54 20.23
C GLY A 250 29.29 -3.36 19.24
N GLY A 251 29.00 -3.18 17.95
CA GLY A 251 30.01 -2.97 16.91
C GLY A 251 30.33 -4.23 16.10
N ASP A 252 29.63 -5.35 16.28
CA ASP A 252 29.68 -6.47 15.37
C ASP A 252 28.96 -6.11 14.05
N LEU A 253 29.76 -5.76 13.05
CA LEU A 253 29.25 -5.28 11.77
C LEU A 253 28.49 -6.36 10.98
N LEU A 254 28.87 -7.64 11.14
CA LEU A 254 28.20 -8.74 10.44
C LEU A 254 26.78 -8.96 11.02
N LEU A 255 26.66 -9.04 12.33
CA LEU A 255 25.35 -9.15 12.99
C LEU A 255 24.49 -7.90 12.74
N LYS A 256 25.10 -6.72 12.67
CA LYS A 256 24.39 -5.48 12.34
C LYS A 256 23.82 -5.51 10.93
N GLU A 257 24.56 -5.97 9.93
CA GLU A 257 24.09 -6.12 8.56
C GLU A 257 22.92 -7.13 8.47
N VAL A 258 23.02 -8.26 9.17
CA VAL A 258 21.94 -9.25 9.26
C VAL A 258 20.72 -8.63 9.94
N GLN A 259 20.91 -7.87 11.03
CA GLN A 259 19.84 -7.15 11.73
C GLN A 259 19.10 -6.19 10.77
N ASP A 260 19.82 -5.37 10.02
CA ASP A 260 19.22 -4.40 9.11
C ASP A 260 18.39 -5.08 8.02
N ARG A 261 18.83 -6.24 7.52
CA ARG A 261 18.08 -7.06 6.55
C ARG A 261 16.84 -7.71 7.18
N VAL A 262 16.92 -8.23 8.39
CA VAL A 262 15.78 -8.78 9.14
C VAL A 262 14.76 -7.67 9.43
N VAL A 263 15.21 -6.52 9.90
CA VAL A 263 14.36 -5.33 10.14
C VAL A 263 13.65 -4.91 8.85
N ALA A 264 14.36 -4.91 7.71
CA ALA A 264 13.74 -4.58 6.42
C ALA A 264 12.60 -5.56 6.07
N VAL A 265 12.81 -6.87 6.25
CA VAL A 265 11.74 -7.87 6.03
C VAL A 265 10.58 -7.68 7.00
N LEU A 266 10.85 -7.47 8.29
CA LEU A 266 9.81 -7.29 9.30
C LEU A 266 8.96 -6.04 9.06
N ARG A 267 9.56 -4.94 8.61
CA ARG A 267 8.83 -3.72 8.18
C ARG A 267 7.91 -3.99 7.00
N MET A 268 8.40 -4.71 5.98
CA MET A 268 7.58 -5.12 4.84
C MET A 268 6.45 -6.06 5.27
N ALA A 269 6.73 -7.02 6.16
CA ALA A 269 5.74 -7.94 6.70
C ALA A 269 4.67 -7.20 7.53
N GLU A 270 5.07 -6.24 8.34
CA GLU A 270 4.16 -5.41 9.14
C GLU A 270 3.24 -4.56 8.24
N ALA A 271 3.77 -3.94 7.17
CA ALA A 271 2.98 -3.20 6.20
C ALA A 271 1.97 -4.08 5.46
N LEU A 272 2.29 -5.37 5.24
CA LEU A 272 1.45 -6.36 4.57
C LEU A 272 0.56 -7.17 5.52
N SER A 273 0.52 -6.84 6.81
CA SER A 273 -0.33 -7.52 7.80
C SER A 273 -1.75 -6.92 7.86
N PRO A 274 -2.79 -7.73 8.20
CA PRO A 274 -4.18 -7.27 8.24
C PRO A 274 -4.43 -6.30 9.40
N LYS A 275 -4.55 -5.00 9.12
CA LYS A 275 -4.73 -3.96 10.15
C LYS A 275 -5.48 -2.71 9.69
N TYR A 276 -5.88 -2.65 8.42
CA TYR A 276 -6.40 -1.43 7.83
C TYR A 276 -7.91 -1.30 7.97
N HIS A 277 -8.36 -0.10 8.27
CA HIS A 277 -9.78 0.25 8.32
C HIS A 277 -10.34 0.49 6.93
N VAL A 278 -9.47 1.03 6.05
CA VAL A 278 -9.78 1.32 4.65
C VAL A 278 -8.63 0.83 3.78
N VAL A 279 -8.95 0.10 2.72
CA VAL A 279 -7.99 -0.26 1.67
C VAL A 279 -8.48 0.31 0.36
N VAL A 280 -7.68 1.17 -0.26
CA VAL A 280 -7.99 1.79 -1.56
C VAL A 280 -6.94 1.39 -2.56
N ALA A 281 -7.32 1.02 -3.79
CA ALA A 281 -6.34 0.62 -4.78
C ALA A 281 -6.78 0.84 -6.23
N ASN A 282 -5.82 1.22 -7.07
CA ASN A 282 -5.82 0.91 -8.49
C ASN A 282 -4.78 -0.19 -8.72
N PRO A 283 -5.18 -1.48 -8.73
CA PRO A 283 -4.24 -2.59 -8.74
C PRO A 283 -3.53 -2.72 -10.09
N PRO A 284 -2.39 -3.44 -10.14
CA PRO A 284 -1.74 -3.77 -11.40
C PRO A 284 -2.63 -4.69 -12.27
N TYR A 285 -2.66 -4.43 -13.57
CA TYR A 285 -3.38 -5.24 -14.56
C TYR A 285 -2.39 -6.05 -15.39
N MET A 286 -2.37 -7.38 -15.18
CA MET A 286 -1.51 -8.29 -15.93
C MET A 286 -2.13 -9.69 -15.95
N GLY A 287 -2.65 -10.07 -17.09
CA GLY A 287 -3.15 -11.44 -17.30
C GLY A 287 -2.03 -12.49 -17.29
N GLY A 288 -2.39 -13.76 -17.04
CA GLY A 288 -1.46 -14.88 -16.92
C GLY A 288 -0.50 -15.06 -18.11
N LYS A 289 -0.86 -14.59 -19.32
CA LYS A 289 0.05 -14.60 -20.46
C LYS A 289 1.28 -13.69 -20.28
N GLY A 290 1.16 -12.61 -19.50
CA GLY A 290 2.25 -11.68 -19.20
C GLY A 290 3.16 -12.16 -18.06
N MET A 291 2.64 -12.97 -17.14
CA MET A 291 3.36 -13.39 -15.94
C MET A 291 4.60 -14.21 -16.26
N ASN A 292 5.70 -13.92 -15.56
CA ASN A 292 6.89 -14.78 -15.58
C ASN A 292 6.61 -16.10 -14.83
N PRO A 293 7.46 -17.14 -15.02
CA PRO A 293 7.21 -18.46 -14.43
C PRO A 293 7.03 -18.43 -12.90
N LYS A 294 7.90 -17.72 -12.18
CA LYS A 294 7.83 -17.63 -10.71
C LYS A 294 6.52 -17.00 -10.24
N LEU A 295 6.08 -15.90 -10.88
CA LEU A 295 4.82 -15.25 -10.55
C LEU A 295 3.61 -16.12 -10.90
N ALA A 296 3.65 -16.83 -12.04
CA ALA A 296 2.59 -17.75 -12.44
C ALA A 296 2.44 -18.95 -11.47
N ASP A 297 3.55 -19.49 -10.98
CA ASP A 297 3.53 -20.59 -10.02
C ASP A 297 3.08 -20.11 -8.62
N PHE A 298 3.52 -18.92 -8.20
CA PHE A 298 3.01 -18.26 -6.99
C PHE A 298 1.49 -18.04 -7.07
N ALA A 299 0.98 -17.50 -8.19
CA ALA A 299 -0.44 -17.28 -8.42
C ALA A 299 -1.25 -18.58 -8.32
N LYS A 300 -0.79 -19.67 -8.95
CA LYS A 300 -1.46 -20.98 -8.88
C LYS A 300 -1.50 -21.54 -7.46
N SER A 301 -0.45 -21.34 -6.69
CA SER A 301 -0.31 -21.90 -5.34
C SER A 301 -1.06 -21.08 -4.29
N LYS A 302 -0.99 -19.74 -4.35
CA LYS A 302 -1.52 -18.87 -3.30
C LYS A 302 -2.88 -18.25 -3.65
N TYR A 303 -3.21 -18.10 -4.94
CA TYR A 303 -4.42 -17.47 -5.44
C TYR A 303 -5.13 -18.32 -6.50
N PRO A 304 -5.49 -19.60 -6.20
CA PRO A 304 -6.01 -20.55 -7.20
C PRO A 304 -7.30 -20.05 -7.87
N ASP A 305 -8.12 -19.27 -7.17
CA ASP A 305 -9.44 -18.81 -7.64
C ASP A 305 -9.37 -17.51 -8.46
N SER A 306 -8.27 -16.76 -8.35
CA SER A 306 -8.06 -15.46 -9.01
C SER A 306 -6.78 -15.39 -9.86
N LYS A 307 -6.04 -16.49 -10.00
CA LYS A 307 -4.74 -16.59 -10.67
C LYS A 307 -4.66 -16.12 -12.12
N THR A 308 -5.79 -15.80 -12.73
CA THR A 308 -5.89 -15.44 -14.15
C THR A 308 -5.40 -14.03 -14.45
N ASP A 309 -5.48 -13.12 -13.48
CA ASP A 309 -5.03 -11.74 -13.60
C ASP A 309 -4.62 -11.16 -12.25
N LEU A 310 -3.65 -10.22 -12.24
CA LEU A 310 -3.16 -9.57 -11.01
C LEU A 310 -4.29 -8.84 -10.29
N PHE A 311 -5.12 -8.06 -11.00
CA PHE A 311 -6.19 -7.31 -10.33
C PHE A 311 -7.14 -8.22 -9.56
N ALA A 312 -7.42 -9.42 -10.08
CA ALA A 312 -8.29 -10.38 -9.41
C ALA A 312 -7.65 -10.94 -8.13
N MET A 313 -6.33 -11.20 -8.14
CA MET A 313 -5.59 -11.57 -6.94
C MET A 313 -5.57 -10.42 -5.92
N PHE A 314 -5.44 -9.18 -6.38
CA PHE A 314 -5.54 -8.00 -5.50
C PHE A 314 -6.92 -7.84 -4.87
N MET A 315 -8.02 -8.26 -5.52
CA MET A 315 -9.35 -8.30 -4.87
C MET A 315 -9.33 -9.19 -3.63
N GLU A 316 -8.81 -10.42 -3.72
CA GLU A 316 -8.67 -11.30 -2.56
C GLU A 316 -7.73 -10.69 -1.51
N ARG A 317 -6.63 -10.12 -1.97
CA ARG A 317 -5.60 -9.57 -1.08
C ARG A 317 -6.07 -8.35 -0.28
N THR A 318 -6.77 -7.42 -0.91
CA THR A 318 -7.28 -6.22 -0.24
C THR A 318 -8.32 -6.55 0.82
N LEU A 319 -9.16 -7.56 0.57
CA LEU A 319 -10.07 -8.09 1.59
C LEU A 319 -9.29 -8.66 2.80
N SER A 320 -8.17 -9.36 2.55
CA SER A 320 -7.34 -9.92 3.63
C SER A 320 -6.52 -8.87 4.39
N LEU A 321 -6.25 -7.70 3.80
CA LEU A 321 -5.56 -6.58 4.44
C LEU A 321 -6.51 -5.75 5.31
N SER A 322 -7.79 -5.73 4.99
CA SER A 322 -8.79 -4.96 5.74
C SER A 322 -9.18 -5.66 7.04
N LYS A 323 -9.54 -4.86 8.04
CA LYS A 323 -10.20 -5.35 9.26
C LYS A 323 -11.58 -5.90 8.92
N SER A 324 -12.11 -6.77 9.78
CA SER A 324 -13.52 -7.14 9.74
C SER A 324 -14.40 -5.87 9.76
N ARG A 325 -15.35 -5.76 8.84
CA ARG A 325 -16.18 -4.56 8.60
C ARG A 325 -15.38 -3.33 8.12
N GLY A 326 -14.13 -3.50 7.71
CA GLY A 326 -13.36 -2.45 7.04
C GLY A 326 -13.89 -2.18 5.64
N MET A 327 -13.52 -1.05 5.07
CA MET A 327 -13.93 -0.64 3.73
C MET A 327 -12.85 -0.99 2.71
N VAL A 328 -13.25 -1.56 1.57
CA VAL A 328 -12.36 -1.81 0.42
C VAL A 328 -12.93 -1.10 -0.81
N ALA A 329 -12.14 -0.23 -1.43
CA ALA A 329 -12.51 0.46 -2.64
C ALA A 329 -11.43 0.27 -3.71
N MET A 330 -11.81 -0.33 -4.85
CA MET A 330 -10.87 -0.66 -5.93
C MET A 330 -11.46 -0.32 -7.28
N ILE A 331 -10.58 0.15 -8.19
CA ILE A 331 -10.92 0.17 -9.62
C ILE A 331 -10.59 -1.18 -10.22
N ASN A 332 -11.54 -1.81 -10.89
CA ASN A 332 -11.40 -3.14 -11.45
C ASN A 332 -11.88 -3.21 -12.90
N MET A 333 -11.36 -4.19 -13.66
CA MET A 333 -11.89 -4.50 -14.97
C MET A 333 -13.28 -5.14 -14.85
N GLN A 334 -14.26 -4.65 -15.59
CA GLN A 334 -15.63 -5.18 -15.61
C GLN A 334 -15.70 -6.71 -15.86
N ALA A 335 -14.70 -7.26 -16.55
CA ALA A 335 -14.63 -8.67 -16.91
C ALA A 335 -14.78 -9.63 -15.70
N TRP A 336 -14.37 -9.23 -14.49
CA TRP A 336 -14.50 -10.09 -13.31
C TRP A 336 -15.95 -10.46 -12.98
N MET A 337 -16.91 -9.60 -13.34
CA MET A 337 -18.33 -9.81 -13.08
C MET A 337 -18.93 -10.95 -13.92
N PHE A 338 -18.33 -11.26 -15.08
CA PHE A 338 -18.94 -12.15 -16.09
C PHE A 338 -18.07 -13.38 -16.45
N LEU A 339 -16.74 -13.31 -16.27
CA LEU A 339 -15.86 -14.42 -16.64
C LEU A 339 -16.09 -15.64 -15.73
N SER A 340 -16.32 -16.81 -16.36
CA SER A 340 -16.46 -18.10 -15.66
C SER A 340 -15.19 -18.47 -14.87
N SER A 341 -14.01 -18.06 -15.35
CA SER A 341 -12.73 -18.28 -14.63
C SER A 341 -12.64 -17.56 -13.28
N LEU A 342 -13.51 -16.58 -13.02
CA LEU A 342 -13.58 -15.81 -11.77
C LEU A 342 -14.88 -16.04 -10.99
N GLU A 343 -15.63 -17.09 -11.32
CA GLU A 343 -16.87 -17.45 -10.64
C GLU A 343 -16.65 -17.70 -9.14
N LYS A 344 -15.63 -18.46 -8.79
CA LYS A 344 -15.28 -18.73 -7.38
C LYS A 344 -14.90 -17.47 -6.60
N LEU A 345 -14.26 -16.50 -7.25
CA LEU A 345 -13.95 -15.21 -6.62
C LEU A 345 -15.22 -14.43 -6.27
N ARG A 346 -16.26 -14.50 -7.12
CA ARG A 346 -17.54 -13.80 -6.87
C ARG A 346 -18.37 -14.40 -5.74
N THR A 347 -18.11 -15.66 -5.37
CA THR A 347 -18.84 -16.36 -4.31
C THR A 347 -18.12 -16.32 -2.95
N LYS A 348 -16.93 -15.73 -2.89
CA LYS A 348 -16.20 -15.43 -1.65
C LYS A 348 -16.72 -14.13 -1.01
#